data_8138ed26b545696ac9ab15608cec8ed7
#
_entry.id   8138ed26b545696ac9ab15608cec8ed7
#
_cell.length_a   1.000
_cell.length_b   1.000
_cell.length_c   1.000
_cell.angle_alpha   90.00
_cell.angle_beta   90.00
_cell.angle_gamma   90.00
#
_symmetry.space_group_name_H-M   'P 1'
#
loop_
_entity.id
_entity.type
_entity.pdbx_description
1 polymer ?
#
loop_
_entity_poly.entity_id
_entity_poly.type
_entity_poly.pdbx_seq_one_letter_code
_entity_poly.pdbx_strand_id
1 'polypeptide(L)'
;MNISQHSPIQDQEEQHGTHTLRNILLFGVGILVGLAFLARVRTAIGMRSGDQATIDKKRNFNKRWNNHLTTTVGRAGQPHSIFALIHHVGRSSGKPYSTPVRAVPVDGGFIIPLTYGSKADWYRNLQAHNGGQVEWQGKMYNVGQAEIIDSELALHAFPLPSQFMFWLDGVPQFVRVSQV
;
A
#
# COMPACT_ATOMS: atom_id res chain seq x y z
N MET A 1 65.66 9.56 8.25
CA MET A 1 64.69 9.11 7.23
C MET A 1 64.18 7.78 7.69
N ASN A 2 63.03 7.77 8.40
CA ASN A 2 62.52 6.58 9.07
C ASN A 2 61.39 5.97 8.18
N ILE A 3 61.74 4.94 7.44
CA ILE A 3 60.78 4.21 6.60
C ILE A 3 60.12 3.17 7.50
N SER A 4 58.90 3.45 7.95
CA SER A 4 58.04 2.49 8.66
C SER A 4 57.76 1.33 7.70
N GLN A 5 58.41 0.19 7.90
CA GLN A 5 58.07 -1.06 7.19
C GLN A 5 56.76 -1.59 7.73
N HIS A 6 55.67 -1.35 6.98
CA HIS A 6 54.39 -2.01 7.22
C HIS A 6 54.54 -3.48 6.83
N SER A 7 54.27 -4.39 7.75
CA SER A 7 54.47 -5.82 7.48
C SER A 7 53.26 -6.37 6.69
N PRO A 8 53.48 -7.14 5.61
CA PRO A 8 52.37 -7.69 4.78
C PRO A 8 51.45 -8.65 5.52
N ILE A 9 51.84 -9.11 6.71
CA ILE A 9 51.00 -9.99 7.57
C ILE A 9 49.88 -9.20 8.26
N GLN A 10 50.10 -7.96 8.64
CA GLN A 10 49.06 -7.10 9.26
C GLN A 10 47.96 -6.73 8.26
N ASP A 11 48.34 -6.48 6.99
CA ASP A 11 47.34 -6.15 5.95
C ASP A 11 46.46 -7.36 5.60
N GLN A 12 46.95 -8.58 5.71
CA GLN A 12 46.17 -9.80 5.47
C GLN A 12 45.17 -10.09 6.61
N GLU A 13 45.57 -9.87 7.87
CA GLU A 13 44.66 -10.06 9.01
C GLU A 13 43.53 -9.03 9.03
N GLU A 14 43.81 -7.79 8.68
CA GLU A 14 42.81 -6.72 8.62
C GLU A 14 41.82 -6.94 7.47
N GLN A 15 42.26 -7.40 6.30
CA GLN A 15 41.39 -7.77 5.19
C GLN A 15 40.53 -8.99 5.52
N HIS A 16 41.03 -10.00 6.20
CA HIS A 16 40.26 -11.19 6.58
C HIS A 16 39.18 -10.87 7.61
N GLY A 17 39.46 -9.99 8.57
CA GLY A 17 38.50 -9.48 9.56
C GLY A 17 37.34 -8.69 8.94
N THR A 18 37.65 -7.83 7.97
CA THR A 18 36.64 -7.02 7.29
C THR A 18 35.69 -7.85 6.41
N HIS A 19 36.22 -8.89 5.72
CA HIS A 19 35.39 -9.80 4.93
C HIS A 19 34.45 -10.63 5.81
N THR A 20 34.93 -11.11 6.96
CA THR A 20 34.12 -11.89 7.91
C THR A 20 33.00 -11.06 8.50
N LEU A 21 33.25 -9.83 8.96
CA LEU A 21 32.24 -8.91 9.48
C LEU A 21 31.19 -8.55 8.42
N ARG A 22 31.63 -8.27 7.19
CA ARG A 22 30.73 -8.00 6.07
C ARG A 22 29.79 -9.19 5.79
N ASN A 23 30.32 -10.40 5.79
CA ASN A 23 29.53 -11.61 5.55
C ASN A 23 28.53 -11.85 6.68
N ILE A 24 28.89 -11.68 7.94
CA ILE A 24 27.99 -11.78 9.08
C ILE A 24 26.86 -10.73 8.96
N LEU A 25 27.18 -9.51 8.59
CA LEU A 25 26.22 -8.43 8.41
C LEU A 25 25.25 -8.74 7.26
N LEU A 26 25.74 -9.24 6.13
CA LEU A 26 24.92 -9.64 4.99
C LEU A 26 24.01 -10.83 5.35
N PHE A 27 24.48 -11.82 6.10
CA PHE A 27 23.67 -12.92 6.61
C PHE A 27 22.59 -12.41 7.56
N GLY A 28 22.92 -11.51 8.49
CA GLY A 28 21.96 -10.90 9.41
C GLY A 28 20.87 -10.14 8.68
N VAL A 29 21.23 -9.32 7.69
CA VAL A 29 20.27 -8.60 6.82
C VAL A 29 19.40 -9.59 6.04
N GLY A 30 19.98 -10.66 5.48
CA GLY A 30 19.24 -11.70 4.76
C GLY A 30 18.17 -12.38 5.63
N ILE A 31 18.53 -12.72 6.88
CA ILE A 31 17.57 -13.29 7.85
C ILE A 31 16.45 -12.31 8.16
N LEU A 32 16.77 -11.04 8.43
CA LEU A 32 15.76 -10.02 8.73
C LEU A 32 14.80 -9.81 7.55
N VAL A 33 15.31 -9.76 6.33
CA VAL A 33 14.49 -9.64 5.11
C VAL A 33 13.59 -10.87 4.95
N GLY A 34 14.14 -12.08 5.18
CA GLY A 34 13.37 -13.33 5.14
C GLY A 34 12.23 -13.35 6.16
N LEU A 35 12.51 -12.96 7.40
CA LEU A 35 11.50 -12.86 8.47
C LEU A 35 10.42 -11.82 8.14
N ALA A 36 10.82 -10.66 7.63
CA ALA A 36 9.89 -9.61 7.21
C ALA A 36 8.99 -10.10 6.06
N PHE A 37 9.56 -10.82 5.10
CA PHE A 37 8.80 -11.43 4.00
C PHE A 37 7.79 -12.47 4.50
N LEU A 38 8.20 -13.39 5.39
CA LEU A 38 7.32 -14.40 5.98
C LEU A 38 6.17 -13.75 6.78
N ALA A 39 6.47 -12.71 7.56
CA ALA A 39 5.45 -11.95 8.29
C ALA A 39 4.44 -11.32 7.33
N ARG A 40 4.90 -10.81 6.19
CA ARG A 40 4.04 -10.20 5.17
C ARG A 40 3.15 -11.25 4.48
N VAL A 41 3.72 -12.41 4.12
CA VAL A 41 2.94 -13.53 3.56
C VAL A 41 1.87 -14.01 4.54
N ARG A 42 2.21 -14.17 5.82
CA ARG A 42 1.23 -14.53 6.86
C ARG A 42 0.09 -13.50 6.96
N THR A 43 0.42 -12.22 6.93
CA THR A 43 -0.59 -11.14 6.92
C THR A 43 -1.47 -11.24 5.67
N ALA A 44 -0.89 -11.49 4.49
CA ALA A 44 -1.63 -11.64 3.24
C ALA A 44 -2.61 -12.83 3.29
N ILE A 45 -2.20 -13.95 3.87
CA ILE A 45 -3.08 -15.13 4.07
C ILE A 45 -4.25 -14.74 4.99
N GLY A 46 -3.98 -14.10 6.13
CA GLY A 46 -5.03 -13.64 7.06
C GLY A 46 -5.99 -12.64 6.41
N MET A 47 -5.50 -11.75 5.55
CA MET A 47 -6.35 -10.80 4.80
C MET A 47 -7.27 -11.53 3.82
N ARG A 48 -6.76 -12.52 3.08
CA ARG A 48 -7.55 -13.31 2.11
C ARG A 48 -8.56 -14.22 2.78
N SER A 49 -8.22 -14.81 3.92
CA SER A 49 -9.13 -15.66 4.71
C SER A 49 -10.21 -14.88 5.45
N GLY A 50 -10.16 -13.54 5.40
CA GLY A 50 -11.13 -12.70 6.11
C GLY A 50 -10.91 -12.66 7.64
N ASP A 51 -9.71 -13.03 8.12
CA ASP A 51 -9.38 -12.95 9.55
C ASP A 51 -9.51 -11.52 10.07
N GLN A 52 -10.54 -11.31 10.89
CA GLN A 52 -10.91 -9.99 11.40
C GLN A 52 -9.81 -9.36 12.25
N ALA A 53 -9.07 -10.15 13.02
CA ALA A 53 -7.99 -9.64 13.86
C ALA A 53 -6.85 -9.07 13.00
N THR A 54 -6.49 -9.75 11.92
CA THR A 54 -5.49 -9.27 10.95
C THR A 54 -5.97 -8.02 10.21
N ILE A 55 -7.24 -8.01 9.77
CA ILE A 55 -7.84 -6.85 9.08
C ILE A 55 -7.87 -5.64 10.00
N ASP A 56 -8.32 -5.79 11.23
CA ASP A 56 -8.42 -4.70 12.21
C ASP A 56 -7.05 -4.17 12.62
N LYS A 57 -6.06 -5.04 12.79
CA LYS A 57 -4.67 -4.65 13.09
C LYS A 57 -4.10 -3.80 11.95
N LYS A 58 -4.26 -4.24 10.69
CA LYS A 58 -3.79 -3.51 9.51
C LYS A 58 -4.53 -2.17 9.35
N ARG A 59 -5.85 -2.16 9.56
CA ARG A 59 -6.67 -0.94 9.52
C ARG A 59 -6.25 0.07 10.58
N ASN A 60 -6.06 -0.36 11.83
CA ASN A 60 -5.65 0.52 12.92
C ASN A 60 -4.23 1.05 12.74
N PHE A 61 -3.31 0.22 12.23
CA PHE A 61 -1.98 0.66 11.85
C PHE A 61 -2.05 1.75 10.77
N ASN A 62 -2.83 1.55 9.71
CA ASN A 62 -2.97 2.56 8.66
C ASN A 62 -3.67 3.84 9.13
N LYS A 63 -4.66 3.77 10.03
CA LYS A 63 -5.27 4.98 10.60
C LYS A 63 -4.24 5.84 11.36
N ARG A 64 -3.31 5.22 12.07
CA ARG A 64 -2.21 5.93 12.76
C ARG A 64 -1.20 6.53 11.77
N TRP A 65 -0.91 5.82 10.69
CA TRP A 65 0.03 6.27 9.66
C TRP A 65 -0.59 7.27 8.68
N ASN A 66 -1.87 7.16 8.37
CA ASN A 66 -2.56 8.12 7.49
C ASN A 66 -2.54 9.55 8.03
N ASN A 67 -2.52 9.76 9.34
CA ASN A 67 -2.33 11.10 9.88
C ASN A 67 -0.92 11.66 9.60
N HIS A 68 0.09 10.80 9.43
CA HIS A 68 1.44 11.21 9.01
C HIS A 68 1.61 11.18 7.48
N LEU A 69 0.98 10.23 6.79
CA LEU A 69 1.07 10.11 5.34
C LEU A 69 0.20 11.12 4.60
N THR A 70 -0.84 11.68 5.21
CA THR A 70 -1.62 12.77 4.60
C THR A 70 -0.78 14.03 4.41
N THR A 71 0.25 14.26 5.22
CA THR A 71 1.23 15.32 4.97
C THR A 71 2.24 14.96 3.88
N THR A 72 2.56 13.68 3.71
CA THR A 72 3.47 13.18 2.66
C THR A 72 2.71 12.77 1.39
N VAL A 73 1.45 12.32 1.53
CA VAL A 73 0.48 12.01 0.47
C VAL A 73 -0.37 13.26 0.11
N GLY A 74 0.03 14.45 0.53
CA GLY A 74 -0.54 15.73 0.06
C GLY A 74 -0.53 15.91 -1.47
N ARG A 75 -0.25 14.81 -2.20
CA ARG A 75 -0.33 14.67 -3.65
C ARG A 75 -1.41 13.70 -4.13
N ALA A 76 -2.16 13.04 -3.24
CA ALA A 76 -3.29 12.21 -3.69
C ALA A 76 -4.28 13.08 -4.46
N GLY A 77 -4.77 12.59 -5.59
CA GLY A 77 -5.59 13.36 -6.52
C GLY A 77 -4.82 14.30 -7.45
N GLN A 78 -3.61 14.74 -7.10
CA GLN A 78 -2.82 15.70 -7.86
C GLN A 78 -2.16 15.08 -9.11
N PRO A 79 -1.70 15.89 -10.09
CA PRO A 79 -0.97 15.42 -11.27
C PRO A 79 0.22 14.51 -10.89
N HIS A 80 0.42 13.45 -11.67
CA HIS A 80 1.48 12.43 -11.47
C HIS A 80 1.35 11.56 -10.21
N SER A 81 0.28 11.70 -9.42
CA SER A 81 -0.01 10.78 -8.31
C SER A 81 -0.61 9.48 -8.83
N ILE A 82 -0.18 8.36 -8.23
CA ILE A 82 -0.80 7.04 -8.41
C ILE A 82 -1.96 6.82 -7.42
N PHE A 83 -2.22 7.80 -6.56
CA PHE A 83 -3.31 7.80 -5.60
C PHE A 83 -4.36 8.82 -6.01
N ALA A 84 -5.61 8.36 -6.02
CA ALA A 84 -6.78 9.23 -6.06
C ALA A 84 -7.18 9.65 -4.64
N LEU A 85 -7.98 10.69 -4.54
CA LEU A 85 -8.61 11.10 -3.29
C LEU A 85 -10.12 10.91 -3.44
N ILE A 86 -10.72 10.05 -2.61
CA ILE A 86 -12.17 9.86 -2.58
C ILE A 86 -12.75 10.82 -1.55
N HIS A 87 -13.61 11.72 -2.00
CA HIS A 87 -14.42 12.62 -1.17
C HIS A 87 -15.77 11.97 -0.93
N HIS A 88 -16.12 11.79 0.33
CA HIS A 88 -17.36 11.11 0.74
C HIS A 88 -17.93 11.70 2.02
N VAL A 89 -19.23 11.49 2.26
CA VAL A 89 -19.92 11.92 3.48
C VAL A 89 -20.01 10.75 4.45
N GLY A 90 -19.70 10.97 5.71
CA GLY A 90 -19.77 9.95 6.75
C GLY A 90 -21.23 9.54 7.01
N ARG A 91 -21.58 8.27 6.79
CA ARG A 91 -22.92 7.70 6.94
C ARG A 91 -23.57 7.92 8.32
N SER A 92 -22.73 8.02 9.37
CA SER A 92 -23.22 8.23 10.74
C SER A 92 -23.01 9.65 11.24
N SER A 93 -21.99 10.36 10.73
CA SER A 93 -21.62 11.69 11.23
C SER A 93 -22.15 12.84 10.36
N GLY A 94 -22.52 12.56 9.11
CA GLY A 94 -22.87 13.59 8.12
C GLY A 94 -21.68 14.49 7.71
N LYS A 95 -20.47 14.26 8.24
CA LYS A 95 -19.33 15.11 7.97
C LYS A 95 -18.62 14.70 6.68
N PRO A 96 -17.99 15.65 5.95
CA PRO A 96 -17.17 15.34 4.80
C PRO A 96 -15.85 14.69 5.23
N TYR A 97 -15.40 13.73 4.44
CA TYR A 97 -14.12 13.04 4.58
C TYR A 97 -13.46 12.90 3.23
N SER A 98 -12.14 12.81 3.25
CA SER A 98 -11.32 12.50 2.08
C SER A 98 -10.40 11.33 2.39
N THR A 99 -10.42 10.31 1.53
CA THR A 99 -9.62 9.08 1.73
C THR A 99 -8.72 8.85 0.52
N PRO A 100 -7.40 8.83 0.72
CA PRO A 100 -6.47 8.46 -0.36
C PRO A 100 -6.57 6.96 -0.65
N VAL A 101 -6.70 6.62 -1.93
CA VAL A 101 -6.80 5.24 -2.42
C VAL A 101 -5.94 5.05 -3.65
N ARG A 102 -5.43 3.84 -3.85
CA ARG A 102 -4.92 3.46 -5.16
C ARG A 102 -6.10 3.43 -6.13
N ALA A 103 -5.93 3.98 -7.32
CA ALA A 103 -6.96 3.90 -8.35
C ALA A 103 -6.30 3.74 -9.72
N VAL A 104 -7.03 3.18 -10.65
CA VAL A 104 -6.71 3.18 -12.07
C VAL A 104 -7.94 3.64 -12.84
N PRO A 105 -7.80 4.61 -13.76
CA PRO A 105 -8.91 5.01 -14.61
C PRO A 105 -9.22 3.89 -15.59
N VAL A 106 -10.50 3.68 -15.83
CA VAL A 106 -11.06 2.80 -16.85
C VAL A 106 -12.15 3.55 -17.61
N ASP A 107 -12.63 2.99 -18.71
CA ASP A 107 -13.72 3.61 -19.44
C ASP A 107 -14.93 3.86 -18.51
N GLY A 108 -15.36 5.12 -18.44
CA GLY A 108 -16.48 5.56 -17.62
C GLY A 108 -16.29 5.48 -16.11
N GLY A 109 -15.05 5.43 -15.58
CA GLY A 109 -14.86 5.44 -14.12
C GLY A 109 -13.48 5.01 -13.63
N PHE A 110 -13.45 4.36 -12.46
CA PHE A 110 -12.21 3.95 -11.80
C PHE A 110 -12.35 2.55 -11.20
N ILE A 111 -11.25 1.78 -11.21
CA ILE A 111 -11.10 0.57 -10.41
C ILE A 111 -10.22 0.86 -9.20
N ILE A 112 -10.66 0.42 -8.03
CA ILE A 112 -10.06 0.73 -6.73
C ILE A 112 -9.93 -0.56 -5.91
N PRO A 113 -8.74 -0.89 -5.36
CA PRO A 113 -8.58 -2.03 -4.48
C PRO A 113 -9.26 -1.79 -3.13
N LEU A 114 -10.11 -2.71 -2.73
CA LEU A 114 -10.81 -2.67 -1.45
C LEU A 114 -9.98 -3.40 -0.38
N THR A 115 -8.87 -2.79 0.01
CA THR A 115 -7.83 -3.39 0.86
C THR A 115 -8.35 -3.98 2.18
N TYR A 116 -9.41 -3.40 2.74
CA TYR A 116 -10.03 -3.84 4.00
C TYR A 116 -11.39 -4.52 3.77
N GLY A 117 -11.64 -4.98 2.53
CA GLY A 117 -12.91 -5.55 2.13
C GLY A 117 -14.08 -4.57 2.29
N SER A 118 -15.30 -5.07 2.29
CA SER A 118 -16.53 -4.29 2.39
C SER A 118 -16.71 -3.53 3.71
N LYS A 119 -15.79 -3.68 4.67
CA LYS A 119 -15.78 -2.91 5.94
C LYS A 119 -15.06 -1.58 5.85
N ALA A 120 -14.44 -1.23 4.71
CA ALA A 120 -13.80 0.07 4.50
C ALA A 120 -14.82 1.20 4.64
N ASP A 121 -14.50 2.21 5.46
CA ASP A 121 -15.46 3.29 5.76
C ASP A 121 -15.84 4.11 4.53
N TRP A 122 -14.87 4.45 3.67
CA TRP A 122 -15.15 5.19 2.45
C TRP A 122 -16.10 4.43 1.53
N TYR A 123 -15.93 3.11 1.37
CA TYR A 123 -16.81 2.26 0.57
C TYR A 123 -18.25 2.29 1.11
N ARG A 124 -18.40 2.04 2.43
CA ARG A 124 -19.72 2.05 3.08
C ARG A 124 -20.39 3.43 3.04
N ASN A 125 -19.59 4.49 3.03
CA ASN A 125 -20.09 5.85 2.93
C ASN A 125 -20.59 6.17 1.51
N LEU A 126 -19.87 5.74 0.46
CA LEU A 126 -20.35 5.84 -0.92
C LEU A 126 -21.65 5.07 -1.12
N GLN A 127 -21.77 3.87 -0.53
CA GLN A 127 -23.01 3.08 -0.60
C GLN A 127 -24.18 3.81 0.07
N ALA A 128 -23.95 4.38 1.24
CA ALA A 128 -25.00 5.04 2.01
C ALA A 128 -25.52 6.36 1.37
N HIS A 129 -24.67 7.02 0.58
CA HIS A 129 -24.99 8.31 -0.04
C HIS A 129 -25.13 8.23 -1.57
N ASN A 130 -25.25 7.02 -2.14
CA ASN A 130 -25.38 6.78 -3.57
C ASN A 130 -24.22 7.36 -4.41
N GLY A 131 -23.03 7.48 -3.82
CA GLY A 131 -21.85 7.97 -4.51
C GLY A 131 -21.05 9.02 -3.74
N GLY A 132 -20.22 9.73 -4.48
CA GLY A 132 -19.33 10.77 -3.97
C GLY A 132 -18.52 11.39 -5.09
N GLN A 133 -17.27 11.79 -4.79
CA GLN A 133 -16.37 12.35 -5.80
C GLN A 133 -15.01 11.67 -5.74
N VAL A 134 -14.37 11.52 -6.89
CA VAL A 134 -12.99 11.07 -7.03
C VAL A 134 -12.17 12.21 -7.62
N GLU A 135 -11.15 12.64 -6.89
CA GLU A 135 -10.14 13.54 -7.41
C GLU A 135 -8.97 12.72 -7.98
N TRP A 136 -8.73 12.89 -9.27
CA TRP A 136 -7.68 12.18 -10.00
C TRP A 136 -6.97 13.11 -10.98
N GLN A 137 -5.64 13.17 -10.89
CA GLN A 137 -4.79 14.00 -11.75
C GLN A 137 -5.24 15.48 -11.80
N GLY A 138 -5.65 16.02 -10.66
CA GLY A 138 -6.12 17.40 -10.51
C GLY A 138 -7.53 17.67 -11.04
N LYS A 139 -8.28 16.62 -11.39
CA LYS A 139 -9.67 16.73 -11.87
C LYS A 139 -10.63 16.04 -10.91
N MET A 140 -11.82 16.61 -10.76
CA MET A 140 -12.91 16.06 -9.95
C MET A 140 -13.89 15.31 -10.85
N TYR A 141 -14.26 14.11 -10.41
CA TYR A 141 -15.25 13.25 -11.08
C TYR A 141 -16.35 12.90 -10.10
N ASN A 142 -17.60 13.18 -10.45
CA ASN A 142 -18.74 12.66 -9.69
C ASN A 142 -18.86 11.17 -9.99
N VAL A 143 -19.03 10.37 -8.95
CA VAL A 143 -19.12 8.91 -9.08
C VAL A 143 -20.32 8.39 -8.28
N GLY A 144 -20.94 7.34 -8.84
CA GLY A 144 -22.02 6.61 -8.20
C GLY A 144 -21.54 5.66 -7.09
N GLN A 145 -22.40 4.73 -6.73
CA GLN A 145 -22.07 3.67 -5.78
C GLN A 145 -20.90 2.83 -6.29
N ALA A 146 -20.12 2.31 -5.34
CA ALA A 146 -19.03 1.41 -5.66
C ALA A 146 -19.53 -0.04 -5.78
N GLU A 147 -19.31 -0.66 -6.92
CA GLU A 147 -19.70 -2.04 -7.20
C GLU A 147 -18.51 -2.98 -7.03
N ILE A 148 -18.70 -4.09 -6.31
CA ILE A 148 -17.68 -5.13 -6.21
C ILE A 148 -17.60 -5.83 -7.56
N ILE A 149 -16.40 -5.96 -8.08
CA ILE A 149 -16.14 -6.59 -9.39
C ILE A 149 -15.22 -7.81 -9.22
N ASP A 150 -15.14 -8.61 -10.26
CA ASP A 150 -14.24 -9.76 -10.29
C ASP A 150 -12.80 -9.32 -10.08
N SER A 151 -12.13 -9.97 -9.10
CA SER A 151 -10.80 -9.55 -8.65
C SER A 151 -9.71 -9.86 -9.66
N GLU A 152 -9.86 -10.89 -10.47
CA GLU A 152 -8.88 -11.27 -11.49
C GLU A 152 -8.90 -10.26 -12.63
N LEU A 153 -10.09 -9.96 -13.15
CA LEU A 153 -10.26 -8.92 -14.18
C LEU A 153 -9.81 -7.55 -13.69
N ALA A 154 -10.19 -7.19 -12.46
CA ALA A 154 -9.80 -5.92 -11.86
C ALA A 154 -8.28 -5.78 -11.70
N LEU A 155 -7.60 -6.86 -11.31
CA LEU A 155 -6.17 -6.88 -11.09
C LEU A 155 -5.40 -6.56 -12.39
N HIS A 156 -5.86 -7.09 -13.53
CA HIS A 156 -5.24 -6.87 -14.83
C HIS A 156 -5.31 -5.40 -15.31
N ALA A 157 -6.21 -4.60 -14.79
CA ALA A 157 -6.25 -3.17 -15.09
C ALA A 157 -5.06 -2.38 -14.50
N PHE A 158 -4.35 -2.95 -13.51
CA PHE A 158 -3.22 -2.31 -12.87
C PHE A 158 -1.88 -2.73 -13.50
N PRO A 159 -0.86 -1.85 -13.48
CA PRO A 159 0.50 -2.22 -13.87
C PRO A 159 1.06 -3.39 -13.05
N LEU A 160 1.89 -4.25 -13.66
CA LEU A 160 2.46 -5.45 -13.04
C LEU A 160 3.07 -5.22 -11.63
N PRO A 161 3.84 -4.15 -11.36
CA PRO A 161 4.35 -3.91 -10.02
C PRO A 161 3.23 -3.73 -8.98
N SER A 162 2.10 -3.12 -9.38
CA SER A 162 0.93 -2.95 -8.51
C SER A 162 0.20 -4.26 -8.28
N GLN A 163 0.08 -5.10 -9.32
CA GLN A 163 -0.51 -6.43 -9.19
C GLN A 163 0.24 -7.27 -8.16
N PHE A 164 1.59 -7.29 -8.26
CA PHE A 164 2.44 -7.98 -7.29
C PHE A 164 2.27 -7.42 -5.86
N MET A 165 2.20 -6.11 -5.72
CA MET A 165 1.98 -5.47 -4.42
C MET A 165 0.61 -5.84 -3.82
N PHE A 166 -0.46 -5.85 -4.62
CA PHE A 166 -1.78 -6.25 -4.15
C PHE A 166 -1.83 -7.72 -3.77
N TRP A 167 -1.14 -8.58 -4.54
CA TRP A 167 -0.99 -9.98 -4.19
C TRP A 167 -0.26 -10.14 -2.84
N LEU A 168 0.86 -9.45 -2.66
CA LEU A 168 1.67 -9.48 -1.43
C LEU A 168 0.92 -8.88 -0.23
N ASP A 169 0.07 -7.88 -0.45
CA ASP A 169 -0.75 -7.25 0.59
C ASP A 169 -2.03 -8.04 0.91
N GLY A 170 -2.33 -9.09 0.14
CA GLY A 170 -3.51 -9.90 0.32
C GLY A 170 -4.81 -9.14 0.08
N VAL A 171 -4.84 -8.22 -0.91
CA VAL A 171 -6.05 -7.45 -1.24
C VAL A 171 -7.18 -8.40 -1.61
N PRO A 172 -8.30 -8.43 -0.86
CA PRO A 172 -9.32 -9.44 -1.05
C PRO A 172 -10.31 -9.12 -2.17
N GLN A 173 -10.53 -7.85 -2.47
CA GLN A 173 -11.60 -7.40 -3.36
C GLN A 173 -11.22 -6.12 -4.09
N PHE A 174 -11.88 -5.88 -5.21
CA PHE A 174 -11.82 -4.63 -5.97
C PHE A 174 -13.24 -4.09 -6.20
N VAL A 175 -13.33 -2.79 -6.36
CA VAL A 175 -14.57 -2.13 -6.72
C VAL A 175 -14.38 -1.26 -7.96
N ARG A 176 -15.46 -1.14 -8.73
CA ARG A 176 -15.61 -0.14 -9.75
C ARG A 176 -16.50 0.99 -9.23
N VAL A 177 -16.10 2.21 -9.48
CA VAL A 177 -16.95 3.41 -9.30
C VAL A 177 -17.16 4.03 -10.68
N SER A 178 -18.39 4.10 -11.11
CA SER A 178 -18.76 4.65 -12.41
C SER A 178 -19.00 6.15 -12.30
N GLN A 179 -18.53 6.89 -13.29
CA GLN A 179 -18.79 8.32 -13.42
C GLN A 179 -20.28 8.55 -13.74
N VAL A 180 -20.88 9.56 -13.10
CA VAL A 180 -22.27 9.97 -13.27
C VAL A 180 -22.37 11.45 -13.63
#